data_b0318b291f953da83a29ab8256133a05
#
_entry.id   b0318b291f953da83a29ab8256133a05
#
_cell.length_a   1.000
_cell.length_b   1.000
_cell.length_c   1.000
_cell.angle_alpha   90.00
_cell.angle_beta   90.00
_cell.angle_gamma   90.00
#
_symmetry.space_group_name_H-M   'P 1'
#
loop_
_entity.id
_entity.type
_entity.pdbx_description
1 polymer ?
#
loop_
_entity_poly.entity_id
_entity_poly.type
_entity_poly.pdbx_seq_one_letter_code
_entity_poly.pdbx_strand_id
1 'polypeptide(L)'
;MHVAQQIGAVPLRREADGTQLVLLVTSRDTRRWIIPKGWPWPGVEDWIAATEEAREEAGIIGHVWRDAIGTFTYEKHQPRGSLLVRVTVFLLEVTGMLEDWPEKDERERAWFTLADAARVVTEPELKDLLHGLVGSVSTRHLSLDPPDCC
;
A
#
# COMPACT_ATOMS: atom_id res chain seq x y z
N MET A 1 -13.49 -22.00 6.14
CA MET A 1 -13.35 -20.71 6.85
C MET A 1 -13.38 -19.58 5.82
N HIS A 2 -14.16 -18.60 6.10
CA HIS A 2 -14.30 -17.47 5.18
C HIS A 2 -13.19 -16.45 5.41
N VAL A 3 -12.57 -15.99 4.32
CA VAL A 3 -11.53 -14.96 4.36
C VAL A 3 -12.06 -13.74 3.63
N ALA A 4 -12.13 -12.62 4.32
CA ALA A 4 -12.56 -11.38 3.70
C ALA A 4 -11.44 -10.84 2.80
N GLN A 5 -11.82 -10.09 1.77
CA GLN A 5 -10.86 -9.56 0.79
C GLN A 5 -10.79 -8.05 0.89
N GLN A 6 -9.56 -7.55 0.91
CA GLN A 6 -9.29 -6.12 0.81
C GLN A 6 -8.28 -5.87 -0.30
N ILE A 7 -8.09 -4.62 -0.63
CA ILE A 7 -7.08 -4.18 -1.60
C ILE A 7 -6.22 -3.12 -0.94
N GLY A 8 -4.98 -3.03 -1.37
CA GLY A 8 -4.07 -2.03 -0.83
C GLY A 8 -3.01 -1.64 -1.83
N ALA A 9 -2.28 -0.60 -1.49
CA ALA A 9 -1.23 -0.06 -2.35
C ALA A 9 0.09 0.03 -1.58
N VAL A 10 1.18 -0.26 -2.28
CA VAL A 10 2.53 0.05 -1.79
C VAL A 10 2.96 1.30 -2.56
N PRO A 11 2.91 2.47 -1.91
CA PRO A 11 3.26 3.72 -2.59
C PRO A 11 4.77 3.92 -2.56
N LEU A 12 5.38 3.94 -3.73
CA LEU A 12 6.83 4.05 -3.88
C LEU A 12 7.25 5.36 -4.51
N ARG A 13 8.39 5.86 -4.07
CA ARG A 13 9.06 7.00 -4.67
C ARG A 13 10.54 6.71 -4.76
N ARG A 14 11.15 7.03 -5.90
CA ARG A 14 12.59 6.87 -6.09
C ARG A 14 13.25 8.23 -5.93
N GLU A 15 14.27 8.30 -5.06
CA GLU A 15 15.06 9.49 -4.87
C GLU A 15 16.12 9.62 -5.96
N ALA A 16 16.71 10.81 -6.10
CA ALA A 16 17.70 11.07 -7.13
C ALA A 16 18.91 10.13 -7.05
N ASP A 17 19.27 9.69 -5.86
CA ASP A 17 20.40 8.79 -5.66
C ASP A 17 20.05 7.32 -5.86
N GLY A 18 18.81 7.03 -6.29
CA GLY A 18 18.33 5.67 -6.51
C GLY A 18 17.69 5.00 -5.31
N THR A 19 17.72 5.63 -4.14
CA THR A 19 17.07 5.10 -2.95
C THR A 19 15.56 5.03 -3.18
N GLN A 20 14.95 3.91 -2.83
CA GLN A 20 13.52 3.72 -2.96
C GLN A 20 12.86 3.87 -1.60
N LEU A 21 11.82 4.69 -1.55
CA LEU A 21 11.07 4.97 -0.33
C LEU A 21 9.64 4.50 -0.50
N VAL A 22 9.06 4.00 0.57
CA VAL A 22 7.65 3.61 0.58
C VAL A 22 6.93 4.43 1.65
N LEU A 23 5.73 4.87 1.33
CA LEU A 23 4.92 5.63 2.27
C LEU A 23 4.06 4.66 3.08
N LEU A 24 4.12 4.79 4.39
CA LEU A 24 3.24 4.05 5.28
C LEU A 24 2.36 5.03 6.05
N VAL A 25 1.24 4.53 6.52
CA VAL A 25 0.33 5.30 7.37
C VAL A 25 0.11 4.54 8.67
N THR A 26 -0.36 5.23 9.70
CA THR A 26 -0.70 4.57 10.95
C THR A 26 -2.14 4.06 10.88
N SER A 27 -2.37 2.88 11.44
CA SER A 27 -3.72 2.36 11.58
C SER A 27 -4.46 3.21 12.62
N ARG A 28 -5.76 3.38 12.46
CA ARG A 28 -6.55 4.24 13.35
C ARG A 28 -6.63 3.70 14.76
N ASP A 29 -6.77 2.38 14.89
CA ASP A 29 -7.00 1.78 16.22
C ASP A 29 -5.72 1.59 17.00
N THR A 30 -4.71 0.98 16.39
CA THR A 30 -3.49 0.58 17.12
C THR A 30 -2.32 1.49 16.83
N ARG A 31 -2.46 2.41 15.90
CA ARG A 31 -1.40 3.36 15.53
C ARG A 31 -0.12 2.65 15.04
N ARG A 32 -0.27 1.46 14.46
CA ARG A 32 0.87 0.74 13.85
C ARG A 32 1.04 1.17 12.42
N TRP A 33 2.27 1.08 11.93
CA TRP A 33 2.56 1.40 10.54
C TRP A 33 2.05 0.29 9.62
N ILE A 34 1.38 0.70 8.54
CA ILE A 34 0.78 -0.24 7.58
C ILE A 34 0.65 0.48 6.23
N ILE A 35 0.46 -0.28 5.16
CA ILE A 35 0.17 0.32 3.86
C ILE A 35 -1.29 0.79 3.80
N PRO A 36 -1.59 1.78 2.95
CA PRO A 36 -2.99 2.16 2.70
C PRO A 36 -3.77 0.98 2.13
N LYS A 37 -4.95 0.73 2.65
CA LYS A 37 -5.78 -0.39 2.21
C LYS A 37 -7.24 -0.17 2.60
N GLY A 38 -8.13 -0.90 1.97
CA GLY A 38 -9.54 -0.83 2.30
C GLY A 38 -10.34 -1.91 1.59
N TRP A 39 -11.65 -1.79 1.67
CA TRP A 39 -12.56 -2.75 1.06
C TRP A 39 -12.67 -2.49 -0.44
N PRO A 40 -12.90 -3.54 -1.25
CA PRO A 40 -13.11 -3.34 -2.69
C PRO A 40 -14.32 -2.44 -2.93
N TRP A 41 -14.29 -1.70 -4.02
CA TRP A 41 -15.38 -0.81 -4.38
C TRP A 41 -16.24 -1.49 -5.44
N PRO A 42 -17.56 -1.60 -5.23
CA PRO A 42 -18.43 -2.26 -6.21
C PRO A 42 -18.31 -1.62 -7.60
N GLY A 43 -18.14 -2.47 -8.60
CA GLY A 43 -18.05 -2.01 -9.99
C GLY A 43 -16.75 -1.33 -10.36
N VAL A 44 -15.76 -1.36 -9.47
CA VAL A 44 -14.47 -0.72 -9.69
C VAL A 44 -13.37 -1.77 -9.65
N GLU A 45 -12.46 -1.70 -10.61
CA GLU A 45 -11.30 -2.59 -10.65
C GLU A 45 -10.47 -2.42 -9.39
N ASP A 46 -9.89 -3.52 -8.90
CA ASP A 46 -9.15 -3.49 -7.63
C ASP A 46 -7.97 -2.53 -7.65
N TRP A 47 -7.25 -2.45 -8.77
CA TRP A 47 -6.11 -1.54 -8.87
C TRP A 47 -6.56 -0.07 -8.80
N ILE A 48 -7.76 0.25 -9.30
CA ILE A 48 -8.32 1.59 -9.19
C ILE A 48 -8.73 1.86 -7.74
N ALA A 49 -9.39 0.89 -7.10
CA ALA A 49 -9.80 1.04 -5.71
C ALA A 49 -8.59 1.23 -4.80
N ALA A 50 -7.49 0.52 -5.08
CA ALA A 50 -6.25 0.68 -4.30
C ALA A 50 -5.71 2.11 -4.42
N THR A 51 -5.78 2.69 -5.61
CA THR A 51 -5.37 4.07 -5.84
C THR A 51 -6.21 5.04 -5.01
N GLU A 52 -7.52 4.80 -4.96
CA GLU A 52 -8.42 5.65 -4.19
C GLU A 52 -8.19 5.52 -2.69
N GLU A 53 -7.90 4.32 -2.21
CA GLU A 53 -7.58 4.13 -0.80
C GLU A 53 -6.30 4.87 -0.43
N ALA A 54 -5.31 4.84 -1.31
CA ALA A 54 -4.06 5.57 -1.07
C ALA A 54 -4.31 7.07 -0.98
N ARG A 55 -5.19 7.58 -1.82
CA ARG A 55 -5.54 9.00 -1.78
C ARG A 55 -6.29 9.36 -0.50
N GLU A 56 -7.26 8.53 -0.11
CA GLU A 56 -8.09 8.83 1.07
C GLU A 56 -7.31 8.69 2.38
N GLU A 57 -6.51 7.66 2.51
CA GLU A 57 -5.80 7.39 3.76
C GLU A 57 -4.48 8.15 3.86
N ALA A 58 -3.76 8.29 2.75
CA ALA A 58 -2.40 8.81 2.77
C ALA A 58 -2.21 10.12 2.03
N GLY A 59 -3.22 10.58 1.30
CA GLY A 59 -3.12 11.85 0.58
C GLY A 59 -2.11 11.82 -0.54
N ILE A 60 -2.01 10.70 -1.26
CA ILE A 60 -1.06 10.58 -2.35
C ILE A 60 -1.77 10.26 -3.65
N ILE A 61 -1.13 10.65 -4.75
CA ILE A 61 -1.57 10.34 -6.09
C ILE A 61 -0.40 9.78 -6.87
N GLY A 62 -0.69 8.96 -7.89
CA GLY A 62 0.39 8.38 -8.67
C GLY A 62 -0.14 7.43 -9.73
N HIS A 63 0.78 6.66 -10.29
CA HIS A 63 0.48 5.67 -11.32
C HIS A 63 0.51 4.28 -10.69
N VAL A 64 -0.58 3.53 -10.83
CA VAL A 64 -0.70 2.21 -10.26
C VAL A 64 -0.43 1.16 -11.33
N TRP A 65 0.23 0.06 -10.93
CA TRP A 65 0.41 -1.10 -11.81
C TRP A 65 -0.83 -1.97 -11.69
N ARG A 66 -1.33 -2.47 -12.82
CA ARG A 66 -2.58 -3.26 -12.85
C ARG A 66 -2.44 -4.63 -12.22
N ASP A 67 -1.26 -5.22 -12.34
CA ASP A 67 -1.02 -6.56 -11.80
C ASP A 67 -0.61 -6.46 -10.35
N ALA A 68 -1.25 -7.24 -9.50
CA ALA A 68 -0.91 -7.25 -8.09
C ALA A 68 0.50 -7.80 -7.89
N ILE A 69 1.19 -7.30 -6.89
CA ILE A 69 2.53 -7.80 -6.56
C ILE A 69 2.48 -8.95 -5.57
N GLY A 70 1.32 -9.18 -4.95
CA GLY A 70 1.16 -10.28 -4.01
C GLY A 70 0.03 -10.01 -3.06
N THR A 71 -0.05 -10.83 -2.03
CA THR A 71 -1.08 -10.71 -1.00
C THR A 71 -0.45 -10.88 0.37
N PHE A 72 -1.13 -10.35 1.38
CA PHE A 72 -0.80 -10.68 2.76
C PHE A 72 -2.10 -10.81 3.54
N THR A 73 -2.05 -11.53 4.65
CA THR A 73 -3.21 -11.71 5.51
C THR A 73 -2.95 -11.08 6.86
N TYR A 74 -4.01 -10.63 7.48
CA TYR A 74 -3.93 -10.12 8.83
C TYR A 74 -5.28 -10.37 9.52
N GLU A 75 -5.26 -10.28 10.84
CA GLU A 75 -6.45 -10.46 11.66
C GLU A 75 -6.98 -9.09 12.03
N LYS A 76 -8.20 -8.81 11.59
CA LYS A 76 -8.84 -7.54 11.90
C LYS A 76 -9.70 -7.73 13.14
N HIS A 77 -9.40 -7.01 14.20
CA HIS A 77 -10.16 -7.13 15.44
C HIS A 77 -11.47 -6.35 15.32
N GLN A 78 -12.54 -6.98 15.74
CA GLN A 78 -13.87 -6.41 15.69
C GLN A 78 -14.55 -6.66 17.03
N PRO A 79 -15.63 -5.92 17.37
CA PRO A 79 -16.32 -6.13 18.65
C PRO A 79 -16.80 -7.54 18.87
N ARG A 80 -17.12 -8.27 17.80
CA ARG A 80 -17.62 -9.65 17.91
C ARG A 80 -16.58 -10.70 17.55
N GLY A 81 -15.32 -10.39 17.74
CA GLY A 81 -14.25 -11.33 17.46
C GLY A 81 -13.36 -10.85 16.34
N SER A 82 -12.61 -11.76 15.75
CA SER A 82 -11.64 -11.42 14.73
C SER A 82 -12.11 -11.85 13.35
N LEU A 83 -11.69 -11.10 12.35
CA LEU A 83 -11.96 -11.41 10.96
C LEU A 83 -10.63 -11.59 10.25
N LEU A 84 -10.44 -12.72 9.58
CA LEU A 84 -9.25 -12.94 8.78
C LEU A 84 -9.42 -12.22 7.44
N VAL A 85 -8.46 -11.37 7.09
CA VAL A 85 -8.53 -10.54 5.88
C VAL A 85 -7.31 -10.81 5.01
N ARG A 86 -7.53 -11.02 3.71
CA ARG A 86 -6.45 -11.10 2.72
C ARG A 86 -6.45 -9.81 1.92
N VAL A 87 -5.31 -9.17 1.85
CA VAL A 87 -5.14 -7.92 1.12
C VAL A 87 -4.38 -8.20 -0.16
N THR A 88 -4.97 -7.86 -1.30
CA THR A 88 -4.29 -7.91 -2.59
C THR A 88 -3.58 -6.57 -2.77
N VAL A 89 -2.29 -6.59 -3.04
CA VAL A 89 -1.42 -5.41 -2.99
C VAL A 89 -0.98 -5.00 -4.38
N PHE A 90 -1.09 -3.72 -4.66
CA PHE A 90 -0.71 -3.12 -5.95
C PHE A 90 0.41 -2.11 -5.74
N LEU A 91 1.32 -2.05 -6.69
CA LEU A 91 2.40 -1.08 -6.65
C LEU A 91 1.91 0.26 -7.19
N LEU A 92 2.16 1.34 -6.47
CA LEU A 92 1.76 2.68 -6.88
C LEU A 92 3.00 3.56 -6.90
N GLU A 93 3.32 4.10 -8.08
CA GLU A 93 4.42 5.05 -8.19
C GLU A 93 3.90 6.45 -7.88
N VAL A 94 4.38 7.03 -6.79
CA VAL A 94 3.85 8.29 -6.30
C VAL A 94 4.36 9.45 -7.15
N THR A 95 3.42 10.25 -7.64
CA THR A 95 3.74 11.44 -8.43
C THR A 95 3.39 12.74 -7.72
N GLY A 96 2.63 12.66 -6.63
CA GLY A 96 2.29 13.86 -5.89
C GLY A 96 1.76 13.56 -4.51
N MET A 97 1.87 14.54 -3.64
CA MET A 97 1.36 14.47 -2.28
C MET A 97 0.40 15.63 -2.04
N LEU A 98 -0.76 15.30 -1.47
CA LEU A 98 -1.75 16.30 -1.15
C LEU A 98 -1.45 16.91 0.21
N GLU A 99 -1.76 18.19 0.38
CA GLU A 99 -1.63 18.84 1.68
C GLU A 99 -2.87 18.60 2.53
N ASP A 100 -3.98 18.29 1.88
CA ASP A 100 -5.24 18.01 2.57
C ASP A 100 -5.89 16.79 1.93
N TRP A 101 -6.39 15.87 2.75
CA TRP A 101 -7.02 14.65 2.24
C TRP A 101 -7.99 14.12 3.30
N PRO A 102 -8.91 13.20 2.92
CA PRO A 102 -10.02 12.79 3.81
C PRO A 102 -9.61 12.32 5.20
N GLU A 103 -8.59 11.49 5.33
CA GLU A 103 -8.23 10.94 6.65
C GLU A 103 -7.00 11.59 7.27
N LYS A 104 -6.71 12.80 6.85
CA LYS A 104 -5.52 13.53 7.31
C LYS A 104 -5.42 13.61 8.84
N ASP A 105 -6.52 13.85 9.50
CA ASP A 105 -6.52 14.03 10.95
C ASP A 105 -6.60 12.71 11.72
N GLU A 106 -6.76 11.60 11.00
CA GLU A 106 -6.92 10.29 11.62
C GLU A 106 -5.67 9.44 11.56
N ARG A 107 -4.71 9.81 10.71
CA ARG A 107 -3.52 8.99 10.46
C ARG A 107 -2.30 9.87 10.29
N GLU A 108 -1.15 9.34 10.70
CA GLU A 108 0.14 9.92 10.33
C GLU A 108 0.62 9.23 9.07
N ARG A 109 1.43 9.91 8.30
CA ARG A 109 2.08 9.31 7.12
C ARG A 109 3.57 9.63 7.16
N ALA A 110 4.39 8.69 6.71
CA ALA A 110 5.83 8.89 6.68
C ALA A 110 6.47 8.02 5.62
N TRP A 111 7.59 8.50 5.11
CA TRP A 111 8.41 7.76 4.16
C TRP A 111 9.42 6.90 4.89
N PHE A 112 9.61 5.67 4.40
CA PHE A 112 10.58 4.71 4.94
C PHE A 112 11.36 4.11 3.79
N THR A 113 12.61 3.74 4.02
CA THR A 113 13.28 2.87 3.06
C THR A 113 12.54 1.54 3.05
N LEU A 114 12.69 0.75 1.99
CA LEU A 114 12.04 -0.56 1.94
C LEU A 114 12.46 -1.44 3.11
N ALA A 115 13.73 -1.40 3.48
CA ALA A 115 14.22 -2.19 4.61
C ALA A 115 13.58 -1.76 5.93
N ASP A 116 13.49 -0.45 6.16
CA ASP A 116 12.87 0.06 7.39
C ASP A 116 11.37 -0.21 7.41
N ALA A 117 10.71 -0.07 6.26
CA ALA A 117 9.28 -0.37 6.17
C ALA A 117 9.03 -1.83 6.53
N ALA A 118 9.83 -2.74 5.98
CA ALA A 118 9.70 -4.16 6.27
C ALA A 118 9.92 -4.44 7.76
N ARG A 119 10.76 -3.64 8.42
CA ARG A 119 11.02 -3.82 9.85
C ARG A 119 9.87 -3.33 10.72
N VAL A 120 9.21 -2.23 10.35
CA VAL A 120 8.20 -1.60 11.21
C VAL A 120 6.80 -2.16 11.05
N VAL A 121 6.46 -2.76 9.89
CA VAL A 121 5.16 -3.42 9.74
C VAL A 121 5.18 -4.73 10.53
N THR A 122 4.01 -5.20 10.94
CA THR A 122 3.94 -6.39 11.78
C THR A 122 3.54 -7.66 11.03
N GLU A 123 2.94 -7.55 9.86
CA GLU A 123 2.44 -8.69 9.12
C GLU A 123 3.60 -9.39 8.39
N PRO A 124 3.85 -10.68 8.67
CA PRO A 124 5.01 -11.37 8.08
C PRO A 124 5.01 -11.40 6.56
N GLU A 125 3.85 -11.63 5.97
CA GLU A 125 3.77 -11.68 4.51
C GLU A 125 4.00 -10.31 3.87
N LEU A 126 3.58 -9.23 4.57
CA LEU A 126 3.85 -7.88 4.09
C LEU A 126 5.34 -7.56 4.18
N LYS A 127 5.99 -8.00 5.26
CA LYS A 127 7.46 -7.88 5.35
C LYS A 127 8.12 -8.55 4.14
N ASP A 128 7.67 -9.74 3.79
CA ASP A 128 8.23 -10.48 2.65
C ASP A 128 8.00 -9.74 1.34
N LEU A 129 6.81 -9.17 1.14
CA LEU A 129 6.53 -8.39 -0.06
C LEU A 129 7.46 -7.19 -0.18
N LEU A 130 7.64 -6.46 0.93
CA LEU A 130 8.51 -5.28 0.92
C LEU A 130 9.98 -5.66 0.68
N HIS A 131 10.45 -6.74 1.30
CA HIS A 131 11.79 -7.23 1.03
C HIS A 131 11.97 -7.65 -0.42
N GLY A 132 10.96 -8.29 -1.01
CA GLY A 132 11.01 -8.73 -2.39
C GLY A 132 11.06 -7.60 -3.39
N LEU A 133 10.70 -6.39 -3.00
CA LEU A 133 10.75 -5.24 -3.90
C LEU A 133 12.15 -4.64 -4.01
N VAL A 134 13.04 -4.94 -3.07
CA VAL A 134 14.41 -4.44 -3.12
C VAL A 134 15.10 -5.00 -4.37
N GLY A 135 15.48 -4.14 -5.28
CA GLY A 135 16.09 -4.55 -6.54
C GLY A 135 15.07 -4.86 -7.63
N SER A 136 13.98 -5.58 -7.30
CA SER A 136 12.96 -5.94 -8.29
C SER A 136 12.26 -4.73 -8.85
N VAL A 137 12.05 -3.71 -8.04
CA VAL A 137 11.38 -2.50 -8.48
C VAL A 137 12.19 -1.79 -9.55
N SER A 138 13.50 -1.77 -9.43
CA SER A 138 14.37 -1.16 -10.44
C SER A 138 14.22 -1.84 -11.78
N THR A 139 14.24 -3.16 -11.80
CA THR A 139 14.06 -3.93 -13.02
C THR A 139 12.69 -3.67 -13.63
N ARG A 140 11.68 -3.69 -12.82
CA ARG A 140 10.32 -3.48 -13.27
C ARG A 140 10.12 -2.07 -13.83
N HIS A 141 10.74 -1.10 -13.20
CA HIS A 141 10.69 0.28 -13.65
C HIS A 141 11.37 0.47 -15.00
N LEU A 142 12.47 -0.25 -15.24
CA LEU A 142 13.20 -0.13 -16.49
C LEU A 142 12.51 -0.87 -17.64
N SER A 143 11.83 -1.95 -17.36
CA SER A 143 11.30 -2.81 -18.41
C SER A 143 9.84 -2.58 -18.73
N LEU A 144 9.10 -1.91 -17.87
CA LEU A 144 7.66 -1.75 -18.06
C LEU A 144 7.24 -0.31 -17.84
N ASP A 145 6.49 0.20 -18.79
CA ASP A 145 5.78 1.43 -18.56
C ASP A 145 4.53 1.07 -17.76
N PRO A 146 4.04 1.96 -16.88
CA PRO A 146 2.79 1.70 -16.20
C PRO A 146 1.69 1.46 -17.23
N PRO A 147 0.93 0.39 -17.09
CA PRO A 147 -0.04 0.02 -18.13
C PRO A 147 -1.06 1.11 -18.40
N ASP A 148 -1.35 1.90 -17.44
CA ASP A 148 -2.31 2.98 -17.62
C ASP A 148 -1.71 4.30 -17.34
N CYS A 149 -0.59 4.48 -17.92
CA CYS A 149 0.07 5.76 -17.86
C CYS A 149 -0.77 6.75 -18.61
N CYS A 150 -1.72 7.25 -18.01
CA CYS A 150 -2.61 8.17 -18.69
C CYS A 150 -2.48 9.53 -18.14
#